data_6e1df2ab5363e4fa8e174f09809949d0
#
_entry.id   6e1df2ab5363e4fa8e174f09809949d0
#
_cell.length_a   1.000
_cell.length_b   1.000
_cell.length_c   1.000
_cell.angle_alpha   90.00
_cell.angle_beta   90.00
_cell.angle_gamma   90.00
#
_symmetry.space_group_name_H-M   'P 1'
#
loop_
_entity.id
_entity.type
_entity.pdbx_description
1 polymer ?
#
loop_
_entity_poly.entity_id
_entity_poly.type
_entity_poly.pdbx_seq_one_letter_code
_entity_poly.pdbx_strand_id
1 'polypeptide(L)'
;MNLRTETETSGGDPDYAEFARPGESRNDPAEMRRSLEGWLASVLWRGSKPSVTSVEVPAANGMSNETVLFDATWIEDGIRAEHRLVARIAPRDSAVPIFPSYNLDQQFRVMSAVAAHTSVPIPRVYWSESNPDALGGEFFVMERREGEIPPDVMPYTFGSWLSEASADDCSRLQQSSVRVLTELHAMAEPHLALPELCDGGAEPTGAEALRAHLEDQRRYYEWATADGPGSPLIERGFDWIEANFPADAGSAVLCWGDSRIGNVIYRDFQPAAVLDWEMATLGPRELDLGWMIFQHRFFEDLAAMAGLPGMPDFLRREAVAEVYGSLSGHQVADLDFYIVYAALRHAVIMFRVQSRAVAFGQAELPDNPDEMILHHKTLEAMLDGTYWESLATATLTTASVATGDAR
;
A
#
# COMPACT_ATOMS: atom_id res chain seq x y z
N MET A 1 42.88 18.04 38.38
CA MET A 1 43.21 16.95 37.47
C MET A 1 41.86 16.41 36.97
N ASN A 2 41.34 17.05 35.89
CA ASN A 2 40.01 16.78 35.36
C ASN A 2 40.12 15.74 34.25
N LEU A 3 39.54 14.58 34.45
CA LEU A 3 39.31 13.59 33.41
C LEU A 3 37.97 13.91 32.74
N ARG A 4 38.02 14.39 31.48
CA ARG A 4 36.90 14.43 30.58
C ARG A 4 36.71 13.01 30.05
N THR A 5 35.56 12.44 30.29
CA THR A 5 35.05 11.26 29.59
C THR A 5 34.46 11.74 28.27
N GLU A 6 35.10 11.37 27.16
CA GLU A 6 34.54 11.48 25.82
C GLU A 6 33.46 10.40 25.69
N THR A 7 32.23 10.82 25.51
CA THR A 7 31.14 9.95 25.09
C THR A 7 31.24 9.75 23.58
N GLU A 8 31.56 8.54 23.16
CA GLU A 8 31.43 8.07 21.79
C GLU A 8 29.98 8.22 21.37
N THR A 9 29.77 9.03 20.33
CA THR A 9 28.49 9.10 19.60
C THR A 9 28.35 7.83 18.78
N SER A 10 27.43 6.97 19.18
CA SER A 10 26.95 5.86 18.38
C SER A 10 26.42 6.40 17.05
N GLY A 11 26.94 5.87 15.95
CA GLY A 11 26.42 6.13 14.60
C GLY A 11 24.94 5.76 14.56
N GLY A 12 24.07 6.74 14.29
CA GLY A 12 22.67 6.51 14.07
C GLY A 12 22.49 5.75 12.74
N ASP A 13 21.66 4.74 12.77
CA ASP A 13 21.15 4.09 11.56
C ASP A 13 20.53 5.14 10.62
N PRO A 14 20.74 5.02 9.31
CA PRO A 14 20.15 5.93 8.35
C PRO A 14 18.61 5.87 8.49
N ASP A 15 18.00 7.03 8.71
CA ASP A 15 16.55 7.19 8.81
C ASP A 15 15.91 6.89 7.45
N TYR A 16 15.45 5.67 7.23
CA TYR A 16 14.78 5.24 6.00
C TYR A 16 13.57 6.12 5.64
N ALA A 17 12.99 6.84 6.60
CA ALA A 17 11.92 7.79 6.35
C ALA A 17 12.41 9.04 5.58
N GLU A 18 13.70 9.35 5.62
CA GLU A 18 14.29 10.49 4.91
C GLU A 18 14.46 10.21 3.41
N PHE A 19 14.63 8.94 3.01
CA PHE A 19 14.76 8.53 1.61
C PHE A 19 13.44 8.59 0.82
N ALA A 20 12.30 8.60 1.51
CA ALA A 20 10.98 8.53 0.88
C ALA A 20 10.36 9.90 0.59
N ARG A 21 10.99 11.02 0.97
CA ARG A 21 10.35 12.35 0.87
C ARG A 21 10.40 12.89 -0.55
N PRO A 22 9.23 13.29 -1.13
CA PRO A 22 9.21 14.18 -2.28
C PRO A 22 9.94 15.47 -1.92
N GLY A 23 10.81 15.96 -2.81
CA GLY A 23 11.45 17.28 -2.60
C GLY A 23 10.41 18.35 -2.39
N GLU A 24 10.65 19.27 -1.44
CA GLU A 24 9.86 20.44 -1.06
C GLU A 24 8.38 20.17 -0.75
N SER A 25 8.11 19.82 0.51
CA SER A 25 6.77 19.84 1.08
C SER A 25 6.15 21.24 0.98
N ARG A 26 4.82 21.33 0.76
CA ARG A 26 4.03 22.59 0.81
C ARG A 26 3.99 23.09 2.26
N ASN A 27 5.08 23.68 2.73
CA ASN A 27 5.42 23.80 4.15
C ASN A 27 4.88 25.04 4.87
N ASP A 28 4.04 25.90 4.24
CA ASP A 28 3.36 26.96 5.01
C ASP A 28 1.93 26.56 5.38
N PRO A 29 1.69 26.10 6.63
CA PRO A 29 0.35 25.74 7.09
C PRO A 29 -0.64 26.91 7.02
N ALA A 30 -0.15 28.15 7.08
CA ALA A 30 -1.01 29.33 7.00
C ALA A 30 -1.44 29.62 5.56
N GLU A 31 -0.60 29.35 4.59
CA GLU A 31 -0.94 29.44 3.17
C GLU A 31 -1.92 28.30 2.81
N MET A 32 -1.61 27.06 3.19
CA MET A 32 -2.47 25.93 2.96
C MET A 32 -3.87 26.13 3.55
N ARG A 33 -3.95 26.69 4.78
CA ARG A 33 -5.21 27.02 5.41
C ARG A 33 -6.04 28.02 4.60
N ARG A 34 -5.40 29.08 4.08
CA ARG A 34 -6.11 30.10 3.26
C ARG A 34 -6.59 29.50 1.93
N SER A 35 -5.76 28.66 1.30
CA SER A 35 -6.11 27.97 0.05
C SER A 35 -7.30 27.03 0.25
N LEU A 36 -7.28 26.19 1.27
CA LEU A 36 -8.38 25.27 1.61
C LEU A 36 -9.66 26.04 1.94
N GLU A 37 -9.60 27.12 2.74
CA GLU A 37 -10.76 27.93 3.09
C GLU A 37 -11.36 28.62 1.85
N GLY A 38 -10.52 29.16 0.97
CA GLY A 38 -10.95 29.75 -0.30
C GLY A 38 -11.60 28.73 -1.23
N TRP A 39 -10.99 27.55 -1.35
CA TRP A 39 -11.55 26.46 -2.15
C TRP A 39 -12.88 25.96 -1.59
N LEU A 40 -12.98 25.70 -0.28
CA LEU A 40 -14.24 25.32 0.37
C LEU A 40 -15.35 26.35 0.13
N ALA A 41 -15.01 27.64 0.13
CA ALA A 41 -15.96 28.69 -0.17
C ALA A 41 -16.46 28.67 -1.62
N SER A 42 -15.70 28.05 -2.56
CA SER A 42 -16.10 27.89 -3.95
C SER A 42 -16.99 26.68 -4.19
N VAL A 43 -16.79 25.57 -3.46
CA VAL A 43 -17.53 24.32 -3.67
C VAL A 43 -18.77 24.20 -2.77
N LEU A 44 -18.78 24.90 -1.64
CA LEU A 44 -19.94 24.96 -0.74
C LEU A 44 -20.94 26.06 -1.19
N TRP A 45 -22.21 25.92 -0.79
CA TRP A 45 -23.18 26.96 -1.07
C TRP A 45 -22.83 28.29 -0.37
N ARG A 46 -23.21 29.42 -0.96
CA ARG A 46 -22.79 30.77 -0.51
C ARG A 46 -23.10 31.15 0.95
N GLY A 47 -24.06 30.48 1.57
CA GLY A 47 -24.45 30.72 2.98
C GLY A 47 -23.66 29.88 4.00
N SER A 48 -22.84 28.95 3.55
CA SER A 48 -22.13 27.96 4.40
C SER A 48 -21.06 28.60 5.30
N LYS A 49 -20.43 29.71 4.86
CA LYS A 49 -19.37 30.41 5.58
C LYS A 49 -18.29 29.46 6.14
N PRO A 50 -17.56 28.74 5.27
CA PRO A 50 -16.53 27.82 5.72
C PRO A 50 -15.41 28.56 6.44
N SER A 51 -14.80 27.88 7.42
CA SER A 51 -13.58 28.32 8.08
C SER A 51 -12.73 27.10 8.41
N VAL A 52 -11.46 27.12 8.01
CA VAL A 52 -10.47 26.08 8.33
C VAL A 52 -9.83 26.42 9.68
N THR A 53 -10.01 25.56 10.65
CA THR A 53 -9.58 25.80 12.04
C THR A 53 -8.21 25.25 12.37
N SER A 54 -7.82 24.14 11.71
CA SER A 54 -6.48 23.54 11.83
C SER A 54 -6.01 22.97 10.51
N VAL A 55 -4.69 22.92 10.29
CA VAL A 55 -4.01 22.23 9.18
C VAL A 55 -2.77 21.55 9.73
N GLU A 56 -2.60 20.29 9.40
CA GLU A 56 -1.45 19.48 9.76
C GLU A 56 -0.98 18.73 8.51
N VAL A 57 0.31 18.82 8.21
CA VAL A 57 0.97 18.03 7.17
C VAL A 57 1.80 16.98 7.88
N PRO A 58 1.43 15.69 7.87
CA PRO A 58 2.18 14.65 8.54
C PRO A 58 3.63 14.57 8.04
N ALA A 59 4.56 14.39 8.96
CA ALA A 59 5.97 14.26 8.62
C ALA A 59 6.25 12.99 7.78
N ALA A 60 5.48 11.92 8.01
CA ALA A 60 5.46 10.70 7.21
C ALA A 60 4.35 10.80 6.15
N ASN A 61 4.56 11.58 5.10
CA ASN A 61 3.72 11.53 3.90
C ASN A 61 4.00 10.24 3.13
N GLY A 62 2.95 9.66 2.51
CA GLY A 62 3.10 8.51 1.62
C GLY A 62 4.10 8.79 0.49
N MET A 63 4.63 7.72 -0.11
CA MET A 63 5.65 7.83 -1.17
C MET A 63 5.11 8.46 -2.46
N SER A 64 3.81 8.37 -2.72
CA SER A 64 3.16 8.75 -3.98
C SER A 64 2.43 10.09 -3.91
N ASN A 65 1.60 10.33 -2.89
CA ASN A 65 0.73 11.50 -2.78
C ASN A 65 0.98 12.28 -1.50
N GLU A 66 0.80 13.59 -1.55
CA GLU A 66 0.86 14.44 -0.36
C GLU A 66 -0.45 14.36 0.42
N THR A 67 -0.36 14.19 1.73
CA THR A 67 -1.52 14.12 2.64
C THR A 67 -1.56 15.36 3.52
N VAL A 68 -2.71 16.02 3.56
CA VAL A 68 -2.97 17.17 4.44
C VAL A 68 -4.17 16.86 5.31
N LEU A 69 -3.99 16.86 6.62
CA LEU A 69 -5.07 16.76 7.59
C LEU A 69 -5.56 18.16 7.93
N PHE A 70 -6.87 18.36 7.94
CA PHE A 70 -7.42 19.66 8.34
C PHE A 70 -8.78 19.53 8.98
N ASP A 71 -9.08 20.47 9.88
CA ASP A 71 -10.40 20.62 10.49
C ASP A 71 -11.04 21.87 9.94
N ALA A 72 -12.33 21.78 9.59
CA ALA A 72 -13.10 22.88 9.05
C ALA A 72 -14.49 22.95 9.68
N THR A 73 -15.07 24.12 9.68
CA THR A 73 -16.45 24.33 10.11
C THR A 73 -17.23 25.06 9.03
N TRP A 74 -18.48 24.67 8.81
CA TRP A 74 -19.41 25.44 7.96
C TRP A 74 -20.86 25.26 8.42
N ILE A 75 -21.77 26.05 7.83
CA ILE A 75 -23.19 25.98 8.14
C ILE A 75 -23.86 24.94 7.23
N GLU A 76 -24.48 23.94 7.86
CA GLU A 76 -25.35 22.95 7.24
C GLU A 76 -26.72 23.06 7.90
N ASP A 77 -27.79 23.17 7.12
CA ASP A 77 -29.19 23.30 7.62
C ASP A 77 -29.38 24.36 8.72
N GLY A 78 -28.58 25.45 8.60
CA GLY A 78 -28.64 26.57 9.58
C GLY A 78 -27.81 26.36 10.84
N ILE A 79 -27.16 25.22 11.02
CA ILE A 79 -26.30 24.87 12.16
C ILE A 79 -24.85 24.84 11.74
N ARG A 80 -23.93 25.34 12.57
CA ARG A 80 -22.49 25.21 12.34
C ARG A 80 -22.05 23.80 12.70
N ALA A 81 -21.56 23.07 11.71
CA ALA A 81 -21.03 21.73 11.86
C ALA A 81 -19.49 21.75 11.78
N GLU A 82 -18.85 20.82 12.50
CA GLU A 82 -17.42 20.58 12.48
C GLU A 82 -17.12 19.36 11.61
N HIS A 83 -16.06 19.47 10.80
CA HIS A 83 -15.63 18.42 9.86
C HIS A 83 -14.15 18.16 10.02
N ARG A 84 -13.78 16.90 10.20
CA ARG A 84 -12.39 16.42 10.24
C ARG A 84 -12.09 15.77 8.91
N LEU A 85 -11.16 16.35 8.16
CA LEU A 85 -10.97 16.07 6.74
C LEU A 85 -9.53 15.72 6.42
N VAL A 86 -9.35 15.05 5.29
CA VAL A 86 -8.06 14.74 4.67
C VAL A 86 -8.12 15.17 3.22
N ALA A 87 -7.14 15.95 2.77
CA ALA A 87 -6.88 16.18 1.35
C ALA A 87 -5.72 15.29 0.90
N ARG A 88 -5.95 14.50 -0.15
CA ARG A 88 -4.90 13.77 -0.88
C ARG A 88 -4.60 14.57 -2.14
N ILE A 89 -3.34 14.98 -2.29
CA ILE A 89 -2.93 15.94 -3.33
C ILE A 89 -1.84 15.28 -4.18
N ALA A 90 -1.93 15.40 -5.50
CA ALA A 90 -0.90 14.93 -6.42
C ALA A 90 0.43 15.63 -6.15
N PRO A 91 1.58 14.94 -6.30
CA PRO A 91 2.88 15.56 -6.16
C PRO A 91 3.08 16.66 -7.22
N ARG A 92 3.96 17.61 -6.93
CA ARG A 92 4.29 18.67 -7.90
C ARG A 92 5.10 18.12 -9.07
N ASP A 93 5.01 18.74 -10.24
CA ASP A 93 5.76 18.38 -11.46
C ASP A 93 7.29 18.39 -11.27
N SER A 94 7.80 19.14 -10.28
CA SER A 94 9.23 19.18 -9.94
C SER A 94 9.75 17.95 -9.19
N ALA A 95 8.85 17.10 -8.68
CA ALA A 95 9.22 15.86 -8.03
C ALA A 95 9.60 14.79 -9.07
N VAL A 96 10.63 13.98 -8.82
CA VAL A 96 10.87 12.76 -9.60
C VAL A 96 9.80 11.75 -9.18
N PRO A 97 8.78 11.47 -10.02
CA PRO A 97 7.63 10.69 -9.60
C PRO A 97 7.98 9.20 -9.42
N ILE A 98 7.27 8.52 -8.51
CA ILE A 98 7.37 7.06 -8.35
C ILE A 98 6.52 6.37 -9.41
N PHE A 99 5.35 6.90 -9.72
CA PHE A 99 4.46 6.40 -10.77
C PHE A 99 4.42 7.35 -11.97
N PRO A 100 4.17 6.84 -13.18
CA PRO A 100 4.11 7.67 -14.39
C PRO A 100 2.92 8.64 -14.38
N SER A 101 1.88 8.35 -13.62
CA SER A 101 0.71 9.21 -13.42
C SER A 101 0.09 8.99 -12.05
N TYR A 102 -0.57 10.04 -11.53
CA TYR A 102 -1.32 10.02 -10.28
C TYR A 102 -2.76 10.40 -10.60
N ASN A 103 -3.63 9.40 -10.77
CA ASN A 103 -5.02 9.62 -11.11
C ASN A 103 -5.88 9.70 -9.84
N LEU A 104 -5.94 10.86 -9.21
CA LEU A 104 -6.68 11.05 -7.96
C LEU A 104 -8.20 11.04 -8.18
N ASP A 105 -8.67 11.44 -9.37
CA ASP A 105 -10.09 11.31 -9.71
C ASP A 105 -10.52 9.84 -9.81
N GLN A 106 -9.68 8.98 -10.36
CA GLN A 106 -9.93 7.53 -10.37
C GLN A 106 -9.99 6.96 -8.95
N GLN A 107 -9.05 7.33 -8.06
CA GLN A 107 -9.09 6.90 -6.65
C GLN A 107 -10.40 7.35 -5.98
N PHE A 108 -10.83 8.59 -6.19
CA PHE A 108 -12.10 9.11 -5.68
C PHE A 108 -13.30 8.31 -6.19
N ARG A 109 -13.32 7.96 -7.49
CA ARG A 109 -14.40 7.16 -8.10
C ARG A 109 -14.42 5.74 -7.55
N VAL A 110 -13.24 5.08 -7.45
CA VAL A 110 -13.13 3.75 -6.85
C VAL A 110 -13.66 3.75 -5.43
N MET A 111 -13.20 4.67 -4.58
CA MET A 111 -13.69 4.80 -3.20
C MET A 111 -15.20 5.03 -3.14
N SER A 112 -15.74 5.88 -4.02
CA SER A 112 -17.18 6.15 -4.11
C SER A 112 -17.97 4.90 -4.50
N ALA A 113 -17.48 4.14 -5.49
CA ALA A 113 -18.14 2.92 -5.96
C ALA A 113 -18.09 1.82 -4.89
N VAL A 114 -16.94 1.61 -4.24
CA VAL A 114 -16.80 0.63 -3.15
C VAL A 114 -17.74 0.98 -1.99
N ALA A 115 -17.81 2.25 -1.58
CA ALA A 115 -18.72 2.69 -0.54
C ALA A 115 -20.20 2.52 -0.89
N ALA A 116 -20.56 2.61 -2.18
CA ALA A 116 -21.94 2.48 -2.64
C ALA A 116 -22.39 1.03 -2.83
N HIS A 117 -21.48 0.12 -3.16
CA HIS A 117 -21.80 -1.24 -3.61
C HIS A 117 -21.29 -2.35 -2.70
N THR A 118 -20.54 -2.03 -1.64
CA THR A 118 -19.97 -3.03 -0.72
C THR A 118 -20.15 -2.60 0.75
N SER A 119 -19.84 -3.53 1.68
CA SER A 119 -19.75 -3.25 3.12
C SER A 119 -18.34 -2.87 3.59
N VAL A 120 -17.37 -2.80 2.69
CA VAL A 120 -15.99 -2.39 3.00
C VAL A 120 -15.99 -0.99 3.64
N PRO A 121 -15.36 -0.80 4.81
CA PRO A 121 -15.33 0.49 5.47
C PRO A 121 -14.44 1.48 4.69
N ILE A 122 -15.06 2.41 3.98
CA ILE A 122 -14.41 3.47 3.21
C ILE A 122 -14.63 4.80 3.93
N PRO A 123 -13.59 5.65 4.08
CA PRO A 123 -13.79 7.03 4.47
C PRO A 123 -14.76 7.71 3.49
N ARG A 124 -15.73 8.44 3.99
CA ARG A 124 -16.62 9.21 3.11
C ARG A 124 -15.78 10.17 2.27
N VAL A 125 -15.87 10.05 0.93
CA VAL A 125 -15.28 11.02 0.01
C VAL A 125 -16.28 12.15 -0.25
N TYR A 126 -15.78 13.38 -0.34
CA TYR A 126 -16.63 14.57 -0.46
C TYR A 126 -16.52 15.20 -1.84
N TRP A 127 -15.33 15.50 -2.30
CA TRP A 127 -15.07 16.23 -3.55
C TRP A 127 -13.78 15.72 -4.20
N SER A 128 -13.79 15.68 -5.53
CA SER A 128 -12.62 15.56 -6.38
C SER A 128 -12.41 16.88 -7.11
N GLU A 129 -11.17 17.37 -7.16
CA GLU A 129 -10.79 18.64 -7.80
C GLU A 129 -9.63 18.42 -8.75
N SER A 130 -9.87 18.59 -10.03
CA SER A 130 -8.86 18.42 -11.08
C SER A 130 -8.07 19.72 -11.38
N ASN A 131 -8.59 20.89 -10.94
CA ASN A 131 -7.88 22.16 -11.11
C ASN A 131 -6.77 22.31 -10.08
N PRO A 132 -5.49 22.39 -10.50
CA PRO A 132 -4.35 22.52 -9.59
C PRO A 132 -4.26 23.88 -8.88
N ASP A 133 -5.02 24.90 -9.30
CA ASP A 133 -4.88 26.28 -8.82
C ASP A 133 -5.11 26.42 -7.32
N ALA A 134 -5.97 25.58 -6.74
CA ALA A 134 -6.32 25.65 -5.33
C ALA A 134 -5.20 25.18 -4.40
N LEU A 135 -4.62 24.00 -4.67
CA LEU A 135 -3.63 23.35 -3.81
C LEU A 135 -2.30 23.01 -4.53
N GLY A 136 -2.13 23.45 -5.80
CA GLY A 136 -0.93 23.25 -6.60
C GLY A 136 -0.80 21.83 -7.18
N GLY A 137 -1.88 21.09 -7.28
CA GLY A 137 -2.05 19.77 -7.89
C GLY A 137 -3.52 19.36 -7.84
N GLU A 138 -3.92 18.39 -8.66
CA GLU A 138 -5.23 17.76 -8.49
C GLU A 138 -5.34 17.12 -7.10
N PHE A 139 -6.53 17.04 -6.54
CA PHE A 139 -6.73 16.47 -5.22
C PHE A 139 -8.16 15.97 -5.01
N PHE A 140 -8.34 15.13 -4.01
CA PHE A 140 -9.66 14.84 -3.48
C PHE A 140 -9.69 15.02 -1.96
N VAL A 141 -10.90 15.25 -1.43
CA VAL A 141 -11.13 15.42 0.01
C VAL A 141 -12.01 14.31 0.53
N MET A 142 -11.58 13.73 1.65
CA MET A 142 -12.30 12.66 2.34
C MET A 142 -12.39 12.93 3.85
N GLU A 143 -13.26 12.18 4.52
CA GLU A 143 -13.39 12.14 5.98
C GLU A 143 -12.09 11.63 6.62
N ARG A 144 -11.66 12.27 7.71
CA ARG A 144 -10.57 11.75 8.55
C ARG A 144 -11.12 10.72 9.51
N ARG A 145 -10.67 9.48 9.37
CA ARG A 145 -10.99 8.38 10.27
C ARG A 145 -9.95 8.27 11.38
N GLU A 146 -10.38 7.80 12.55
CA GLU A 146 -9.51 7.56 13.70
C GLU A 146 -9.30 6.07 13.91
N GLY A 147 -8.14 5.73 14.42
CA GLY A 147 -7.69 4.39 14.74
C GLY A 147 -6.19 4.27 14.61
N GLU A 148 -5.70 3.05 14.63
CA GLU A 148 -4.28 2.71 14.54
C GLU A 148 -3.99 2.02 13.20
N ILE A 149 -2.83 2.34 12.62
CA ILE A 149 -2.33 1.72 11.39
C ILE A 149 -1.11 0.89 11.78
N PRO A 150 -1.00 -0.39 11.36
CA PRO A 150 0.24 -1.15 11.51
C PRO A 150 1.39 -0.42 10.79
N PRO A 151 2.48 -0.06 11.49
CA PRO A 151 3.55 0.75 10.89
C PRO A 151 4.35 -0.04 9.85
N ASP A 152 4.79 0.66 8.79
CA ASP A 152 5.68 0.11 7.76
C ASP A 152 7.15 0.44 8.04
N VAL A 153 7.42 1.65 8.55
CA VAL A 153 8.76 2.08 8.97
C VAL A 153 8.96 1.68 10.42
N MET A 154 10.01 0.93 10.70
CA MET A 154 10.10 -0.01 11.81
C MET A 154 8.89 -0.94 11.72
N PRO A 155 8.99 -1.99 10.85
CA PRO A 155 7.83 -2.77 10.42
C PRO A 155 7.02 -3.31 11.59
N TYR A 156 5.70 -3.43 11.40
CA TYR A 156 4.79 -3.87 12.44
C TYR A 156 5.10 -5.26 13.00
N THR A 157 5.97 -6.03 12.36
CA THR A 157 6.37 -7.38 12.78
C THR A 157 7.22 -7.40 14.05
N PHE A 158 7.69 -6.24 14.53
CA PHE A 158 8.41 -6.14 15.81
C PHE A 158 8.26 -4.74 16.44
N GLY A 159 8.16 -4.69 17.78
CA GLY A 159 8.14 -3.43 18.56
C GLY A 159 6.95 -2.53 18.25
N SER A 160 5.85 -3.07 17.76
CA SER A 160 4.62 -2.36 17.44
C SER A 160 3.46 -2.82 18.32
N TRP A 161 2.40 -2.01 18.38
CA TRP A 161 1.16 -2.39 19.06
C TRP A 161 0.59 -3.72 18.55
N LEU A 162 0.83 -4.06 17.26
CA LEU A 162 0.33 -5.32 16.69
C LEU A 162 1.21 -6.50 17.09
N SER A 163 2.54 -6.38 17.05
CA SER A 163 3.44 -7.46 17.48
C SER A 163 3.38 -7.75 18.99
N GLU A 164 2.91 -6.78 19.78
CA GLU A 164 2.71 -6.90 21.23
C GLU A 164 1.28 -7.35 21.60
N ALA A 165 0.38 -7.47 20.62
CA ALA A 165 -1.00 -7.89 20.82
C ALA A 165 -1.11 -9.37 21.17
N SER A 166 -2.25 -9.76 21.77
CA SER A 166 -2.53 -11.17 22.05
C SER A 166 -2.70 -11.98 20.75
N ALA A 167 -2.46 -13.29 20.81
CA ALA A 167 -2.70 -14.18 19.67
C ALA A 167 -4.14 -14.11 19.17
N ASP A 168 -5.12 -13.96 20.07
CA ASP A 168 -6.53 -13.82 19.73
C ASP A 168 -6.81 -12.50 19.01
N ASP A 169 -6.14 -11.40 19.40
CA ASP A 169 -6.27 -10.10 18.74
C ASP A 169 -5.60 -10.09 17.36
N CYS A 170 -4.42 -10.70 17.24
CA CYS A 170 -3.77 -10.90 15.94
C CYS A 170 -4.65 -11.74 15.00
N SER A 171 -5.24 -12.84 15.50
CA SER A 171 -6.17 -13.66 14.73
C SER A 171 -7.42 -12.89 14.30
N ARG A 172 -7.97 -12.05 15.18
CA ARG A 172 -9.11 -11.17 14.87
C ARG A 172 -8.78 -10.19 13.77
N LEU A 173 -7.61 -9.53 13.85
CA LEU A 173 -7.15 -8.58 12.84
C LEU A 173 -6.95 -9.30 11.50
N GLN A 174 -6.28 -10.44 11.48
CA GLN A 174 -6.10 -11.24 10.26
C GLN A 174 -7.43 -11.61 9.62
N GLN A 175 -8.37 -12.18 10.37
CA GLN A 175 -9.67 -12.59 9.86
C GLN A 175 -10.47 -11.42 9.33
N SER A 176 -10.46 -10.28 10.03
CA SER A 176 -11.17 -9.08 9.61
C SER A 176 -10.55 -8.42 8.37
N SER A 177 -9.22 -8.47 8.23
CA SER A 177 -8.53 -7.97 7.05
C SER A 177 -8.81 -8.82 5.79
N VAL A 178 -8.81 -10.14 5.94
CA VAL A 178 -9.19 -11.06 4.84
C VAL A 178 -10.68 -10.89 4.47
N ARG A 179 -11.55 -10.61 5.46
CA ARG A 179 -12.96 -10.30 5.19
C ARG A 179 -13.14 -9.07 4.32
N VAL A 180 -12.33 -8.02 4.49
CA VAL A 180 -12.34 -6.85 3.60
C VAL A 180 -12.19 -7.28 2.14
N LEU A 181 -11.26 -8.19 1.85
CA LEU A 181 -11.06 -8.69 0.48
C LEU A 181 -12.26 -9.50 0.00
N THR A 182 -12.88 -10.32 0.87
CA THR A 182 -14.07 -11.08 0.45
C THR A 182 -15.26 -10.18 0.14
N GLU A 183 -15.46 -9.12 0.90
CA GLU A 183 -16.53 -8.14 0.70
C GLU A 183 -16.29 -7.29 -0.54
N LEU A 184 -15.04 -6.89 -0.80
CA LEU A 184 -14.65 -6.16 -1.99
C LEU A 184 -14.85 -6.99 -3.26
N HIS A 185 -14.34 -8.22 -3.27
CA HIS A 185 -14.42 -9.13 -4.42
C HIS A 185 -15.84 -9.65 -4.69
N ALA A 186 -16.78 -9.43 -3.76
CA ALA A 186 -18.21 -9.72 -3.96
C ALA A 186 -18.97 -8.57 -4.65
N MET A 187 -18.30 -7.43 -4.95
CA MET A 187 -18.91 -6.33 -5.69
C MET A 187 -19.44 -6.83 -7.05
N ALA A 188 -20.74 -6.64 -7.30
CA ALA A 188 -21.36 -7.07 -8.54
C ALA A 188 -21.00 -6.11 -9.70
N GLU A 189 -20.71 -6.67 -10.87
CA GLU A 189 -20.50 -5.95 -12.13
C GLU A 189 -19.53 -4.73 -11.99
N PRO A 190 -18.33 -4.89 -11.41
CA PRO A 190 -17.42 -3.76 -11.14
C PRO A 190 -17.01 -3.02 -12.41
N HIS A 191 -16.99 -3.68 -13.57
CA HIS A 191 -16.73 -3.08 -14.89
C HIS A 191 -17.79 -2.05 -15.33
N LEU A 192 -19.04 -2.18 -14.83
CA LEU A 192 -20.08 -1.18 -15.10
C LEU A 192 -19.98 0.03 -14.16
N ALA A 193 -19.59 -0.21 -12.90
CA ALA A 193 -19.43 0.87 -11.93
C ALA A 193 -18.13 1.68 -12.15
N LEU A 194 -17.10 1.04 -12.69
CA LEU A 194 -15.75 1.58 -12.90
C LEU A 194 -15.25 1.23 -14.33
N PRO A 195 -15.90 1.76 -15.38
CA PRO A 195 -15.54 1.44 -16.76
C PRO A 195 -14.13 1.87 -17.16
N GLU A 196 -13.53 2.81 -16.44
CA GLU A 196 -12.15 3.26 -16.61
C GLU A 196 -11.10 2.23 -16.20
N LEU A 197 -11.48 1.19 -15.47
CA LEU A 197 -10.59 0.08 -15.09
C LEU A 197 -10.57 -1.06 -16.13
N CYS A 198 -11.32 -0.92 -17.23
CA CYS A 198 -11.35 -1.90 -18.30
C CYS A 198 -11.44 -1.26 -19.68
N ASP A 199 -10.83 -1.87 -20.68
CA ASP A 199 -10.88 -1.40 -22.05
C ASP A 199 -12.30 -1.56 -22.63
N GLY A 200 -12.96 -0.43 -22.91
CA GLY A 200 -14.24 -0.39 -23.60
C GLY A 200 -15.46 -0.81 -22.78
N GLY A 201 -15.36 -1.01 -21.46
CA GLY A 201 -16.49 -1.29 -20.57
C GLY A 201 -17.08 -2.70 -20.70
N ALA A 202 -16.41 -3.61 -21.41
CA ALA A 202 -16.78 -5.03 -21.43
C ALA A 202 -16.27 -5.74 -20.18
N GLU A 203 -17.01 -6.72 -19.68
CA GLU A 203 -16.58 -7.55 -18.57
C GLU A 203 -15.40 -8.43 -19.02
N PRO A 204 -14.18 -8.23 -18.49
CA PRO A 204 -13.03 -9.08 -18.82
C PRO A 204 -13.12 -10.42 -18.09
N THR A 205 -12.60 -11.47 -18.69
CA THR A 205 -12.26 -12.70 -17.95
C THR A 205 -11.10 -12.44 -17.02
N GLY A 206 -10.91 -13.28 -16.00
CA GLY A 206 -9.76 -13.15 -15.09
C GLY A 206 -8.41 -13.22 -15.83
N ALA A 207 -8.33 -14.07 -16.87
CA ALA A 207 -7.12 -14.19 -17.68
C ALA A 207 -6.83 -12.94 -18.52
N GLU A 208 -7.85 -12.32 -19.12
CA GLU A 208 -7.69 -11.05 -19.87
C GLU A 208 -7.27 -9.92 -18.92
N ALA A 209 -7.94 -9.79 -17.78
CA ALA A 209 -7.59 -8.78 -16.79
C ALA A 209 -6.17 -8.97 -16.22
N LEU A 210 -5.77 -10.21 -15.92
CA LEU A 210 -4.41 -10.51 -15.46
C LEU A 210 -3.37 -10.20 -16.54
N ARG A 211 -3.67 -10.48 -17.81
CA ARG A 211 -2.79 -10.16 -18.95
C ARG A 211 -2.60 -8.65 -19.09
N ALA A 212 -3.68 -7.90 -19.08
CA ALA A 212 -3.64 -6.44 -19.15
C ALA A 212 -2.84 -5.85 -17.97
N HIS A 213 -3.08 -6.36 -16.75
CA HIS A 213 -2.34 -5.93 -15.57
C HIS A 213 -0.83 -6.25 -15.67
N LEU A 214 -0.44 -7.41 -16.23
CA LEU A 214 0.96 -7.76 -16.46
C LEU A 214 1.63 -6.82 -17.48
N GLU A 215 0.92 -6.48 -18.55
CA GLU A 215 1.37 -5.51 -19.56
C GLU A 215 1.54 -4.11 -18.95
N ASP A 216 0.65 -3.68 -18.05
CA ASP A 216 0.80 -2.43 -17.31
C ASP A 216 2.05 -2.42 -16.42
N GLN A 217 2.34 -3.53 -15.73
CA GLN A 217 3.55 -3.66 -14.92
C GLN A 217 4.82 -3.65 -15.79
N ARG A 218 4.79 -4.25 -16.98
CA ARG A 218 5.90 -4.19 -17.94
C ARG A 218 6.12 -2.75 -18.41
N ARG A 219 5.07 -2.04 -18.81
CA ARG A 219 5.14 -0.61 -19.19
C ARG A 219 5.67 0.27 -18.06
N TYR A 220 5.25 -0.02 -16.83
CA TYR A 220 5.75 0.68 -15.65
C TYR A 220 7.26 0.47 -15.46
N TYR A 221 7.73 -0.75 -15.58
CA TYR A 221 9.16 -1.06 -15.50
C TYR A 221 9.97 -0.40 -16.61
N GLU A 222 9.50 -0.46 -17.87
CA GLU A 222 10.13 0.22 -19.00
C GLU A 222 10.24 1.73 -18.76
N TRP A 223 9.19 2.35 -18.25
CA TRP A 223 9.23 3.74 -17.85
C TRP A 223 10.20 4.00 -16.70
N ALA A 224 10.22 3.16 -15.70
CA ALA A 224 11.09 3.31 -14.51
C ALA A 224 12.59 3.21 -14.86
N THR A 225 12.93 2.50 -15.95
CA THR A 225 14.31 2.24 -16.41
C THR A 225 14.71 3.06 -17.65
N ALA A 226 13.84 3.95 -18.15
CA ALA A 226 14.07 4.68 -19.40
C ALA A 226 15.38 5.49 -19.43
N ASP A 227 15.82 5.99 -18.29
CA ASP A 227 17.00 6.85 -18.15
C ASP A 227 18.15 6.18 -17.37
N GLY A 228 18.11 4.85 -17.16
CA GLY A 228 19.09 4.15 -16.34
C GLY A 228 19.26 2.66 -16.69
N PRO A 229 20.06 1.93 -15.91
CA PRO A 229 20.21 0.50 -16.10
C PRO A 229 18.92 -0.24 -15.73
N GLY A 230 18.60 -1.32 -16.44
CA GLY A 230 17.58 -2.29 -16.05
C GLY A 230 18.11 -3.30 -15.04
N SER A 231 17.21 -4.03 -14.39
CA SER A 231 17.53 -5.13 -13.47
C SER A 231 17.37 -6.48 -14.17
N PRO A 232 18.44 -7.27 -14.32
CA PRO A 232 18.36 -8.63 -14.85
C PRO A 232 17.40 -9.54 -14.07
N LEU A 233 17.29 -9.32 -12.76
CA LEU A 233 16.39 -10.08 -11.90
C LEU A 233 14.91 -9.77 -12.19
N ILE A 234 14.57 -8.51 -12.42
CA ILE A 234 13.21 -8.12 -12.81
C ILE A 234 12.85 -8.71 -14.17
N GLU A 235 13.77 -8.65 -15.16
CA GLU A 235 13.55 -9.27 -16.48
C GLU A 235 13.30 -10.77 -16.36
N ARG A 236 14.13 -11.47 -15.59
CA ARG A 236 13.94 -12.89 -15.29
C ARG A 236 12.60 -13.15 -14.58
N GLY A 237 12.18 -12.25 -13.71
CA GLY A 237 10.87 -12.31 -13.05
C GLY A 237 9.72 -12.24 -14.05
N PHE A 238 9.76 -11.33 -15.01
CA PHE A 238 8.76 -11.25 -16.08
C PHE A 238 8.73 -12.51 -16.95
N ASP A 239 9.90 -13.05 -17.32
CA ASP A 239 10.00 -14.30 -18.08
C ASP A 239 9.38 -15.47 -17.31
N TRP A 240 9.63 -15.54 -16.00
CA TRP A 240 9.06 -16.57 -15.14
C TRP A 240 7.51 -16.46 -15.07
N ILE A 241 6.96 -15.24 -14.92
CA ILE A 241 5.51 -14.99 -14.90
C ILE A 241 4.86 -15.42 -16.21
N GLU A 242 5.46 -15.11 -17.36
CA GLU A 242 4.94 -15.54 -18.66
C GLU A 242 4.97 -17.07 -18.81
N ALA A 243 6.05 -17.72 -18.36
CA ALA A 243 6.20 -19.18 -18.46
C ALA A 243 5.26 -19.95 -17.52
N ASN A 244 4.82 -19.34 -16.41
CA ASN A 244 3.97 -19.97 -15.39
C ASN A 244 2.56 -19.37 -15.33
N PHE A 245 2.11 -18.66 -16.37
CA PHE A 245 0.81 -18.01 -16.39
C PHE A 245 -0.33 -19.01 -16.10
N PRO A 246 -1.28 -18.69 -15.18
CA PRO A 246 -2.34 -19.61 -14.79
C PRO A 246 -3.19 -20.06 -15.97
N ALA A 247 -3.50 -21.35 -16.06
CA ALA A 247 -4.35 -21.88 -17.11
C ALA A 247 -5.81 -21.43 -16.95
N ASP A 248 -6.24 -21.20 -15.71
CA ASP A 248 -7.55 -20.66 -15.35
C ASP A 248 -7.36 -19.60 -14.27
N ALA A 249 -7.62 -18.36 -14.58
CA ALA A 249 -7.58 -17.23 -13.67
C ALA A 249 -8.97 -16.83 -13.12
N GLY A 250 -9.99 -17.64 -13.37
CA GLY A 250 -11.36 -17.40 -12.92
C GLY A 250 -12.00 -16.15 -13.53
N SER A 251 -12.89 -15.49 -12.77
CA SER A 251 -13.53 -14.22 -13.14
C SER A 251 -12.75 -13.03 -12.60
N ALA A 252 -12.75 -11.93 -13.36
CA ALA A 252 -12.25 -10.67 -12.87
C ALA A 252 -13.18 -10.08 -11.81
N VAL A 253 -12.60 -9.53 -10.77
CA VAL A 253 -13.27 -8.77 -9.70
C VAL A 253 -12.59 -7.42 -9.53
N LEU A 254 -13.17 -6.53 -8.73
CA LEU A 254 -12.45 -5.33 -8.30
C LEU A 254 -11.40 -5.74 -7.26
N CYS A 255 -10.13 -5.56 -7.61
CA CYS A 255 -9.00 -5.71 -6.70
C CYS A 255 -8.60 -4.36 -6.12
N TRP A 256 -8.22 -4.34 -4.85
CA TRP A 256 -7.71 -3.16 -4.17
C TRP A 256 -6.31 -2.76 -4.68
N GLY A 257 -5.50 -3.77 -5.01
CA GLY A 257 -4.17 -3.60 -5.63
C GLY A 257 -3.03 -3.43 -4.64
N ASP A 258 -3.17 -2.60 -3.60
CA ASP A 258 -2.22 -2.50 -2.47
C ASP A 258 -2.85 -3.03 -1.17
N SER A 259 -3.28 -4.27 -1.23
CA SER A 259 -4.05 -4.99 -0.22
C SER A 259 -3.19 -5.41 0.99
N ARG A 260 -2.53 -4.47 1.65
CA ARG A 260 -1.71 -4.67 2.85
C ARG A 260 -2.33 -4.03 4.08
N ILE A 261 -2.08 -4.61 5.25
CA ILE A 261 -2.67 -4.13 6.51
C ILE A 261 -2.17 -2.74 6.92
N GLY A 262 -1.01 -2.29 6.42
CA GLY A 262 -0.50 -0.93 6.58
C GLY A 262 -1.36 0.15 5.88
N ASN A 263 -2.32 -0.24 5.02
CA ASN A 263 -3.28 0.65 4.39
C ASN A 263 -4.68 0.57 5.01
N VAL A 264 -4.79 0.01 6.22
CA VAL A 264 -6.04 -0.10 6.95
C VAL A 264 -5.93 0.60 8.30
N ILE A 265 -6.89 1.45 8.60
CA ILE A 265 -7.08 2.00 9.96
C ILE A 265 -7.89 0.98 10.75
N TYR A 266 -7.36 0.54 11.89
CA TYR A 266 -8.02 -0.40 12.80
C TYR A 266 -8.53 0.29 14.05
N ARG A 267 -9.64 -0.22 14.57
CA ARG A 267 -10.14 0.07 15.91
C ARG A 267 -10.55 -1.26 16.53
N ASP A 268 -10.02 -1.57 17.70
CA ASP A 268 -10.26 -2.84 18.38
C ASP A 268 -10.00 -4.07 17.48
N PHE A 269 -8.91 -4.00 16.70
CA PHE A 269 -8.49 -5.04 15.74
C PHE A 269 -9.50 -5.32 14.62
N GLN A 270 -10.38 -4.35 14.33
CA GLN A 270 -11.34 -4.39 13.21
C GLN A 270 -11.07 -3.23 12.26
N PRO A 271 -11.18 -3.43 10.93
CA PRO A 271 -11.04 -2.36 9.96
C PRO A 271 -12.08 -1.25 10.19
N ALA A 272 -11.60 -0.03 10.42
CA ALA A 272 -12.41 1.18 10.53
C ALA A 272 -12.38 2.01 9.25
N ALA A 273 -11.30 1.88 8.45
CA ALA A 273 -11.19 2.46 7.12
C ALA A 273 -10.13 1.73 6.28
N VAL A 274 -10.43 1.52 5.01
CA VAL A 274 -9.51 1.00 3.98
C VAL A 274 -9.08 2.17 3.12
N LEU A 275 -7.78 2.33 2.96
CA LEU A 275 -7.11 3.48 2.33
C LEU A 275 -6.30 3.03 1.10
N ASP A 276 -5.77 4.00 0.38
CA ASP A 276 -4.79 3.87 -0.69
C ASP A 276 -5.25 2.97 -1.86
N TRP A 277 -6.15 3.54 -2.66
CA TRP A 277 -6.78 2.88 -3.80
C TRP A 277 -6.10 3.20 -5.14
N GLU A 278 -4.85 3.69 -5.09
CA GLU A 278 -4.13 4.12 -6.31
C GLU A 278 -3.77 2.96 -7.25
N MET A 279 -3.67 1.75 -6.72
CA MET A 279 -3.37 0.53 -7.48
C MET A 279 -4.62 -0.31 -7.80
N ALA A 280 -5.83 0.24 -7.59
CA ALA A 280 -7.08 -0.48 -7.85
C ALA A 280 -7.20 -0.87 -9.33
N THR A 281 -7.61 -2.13 -9.57
CA THR A 281 -7.71 -2.72 -10.90
C THR A 281 -8.79 -3.78 -10.96
N LEU A 282 -9.16 -4.22 -12.17
CA LEU A 282 -9.88 -5.49 -12.34
C LEU A 282 -8.89 -6.63 -12.48
N GLY A 283 -9.16 -7.76 -11.82
CA GLY A 283 -8.27 -8.92 -11.88
C GLY A 283 -8.78 -10.13 -11.12
N PRO A 284 -8.04 -11.25 -11.17
CA PRO A 284 -8.29 -12.40 -10.30
C PRO A 284 -8.17 -12.01 -8.82
N ARG A 285 -8.98 -12.64 -7.97
CA ARG A 285 -8.98 -12.43 -6.50
C ARG A 285 -7.62 -12.65 -5.86
N GLU A 286 -6.88 -13.58 -6.42
CA GLU A 286 -5.55 -13.99 -5.97
C GLU A 286 -4.49 -12.87 -6.11
N LEU A 287 -4.73 -11.84 -6.93
CA LEU A 287 -3.86 -10.66 -7.00
C LEU A 287 -3.75 -9.96 -5.64
N ASP A 288 -4.88 -9.75 -4.97
CA ASP A 288 -4.90 -9.12 -3.65
C ASP A 288 -4.42 -10.08 -2.55
N LEU A 289 -4.79 -11.36 -2.63
CA LEU A 289 -4.33 -12.36 -1.67
C LEU A 289 -2.81 -12.54 -1.73
N GLY A 290 -2.26 -12.65 -2.92
CA GLY A 290 -0.82 -12.76 -3.16
C GLY A 290 -0.07 -11.54 -2.65
N TRP A 291 -0.61 -10.34 -2.88
CA TRP A 291 -0.02 -9.09 -2.39
C TRP A 291 -0.03 -9.02 -0.85
N MET A 292 -1.16 -9.32 -0.20
CA MET A 292 -1.27 -9.33 1.27
C MET A 292 -0.25 -10.28 1.91
N ILE A 293 -0.14 -11.49 1.38
CA ILE A 293 0.78 -12.51 1.88
C ILE A 293 2.23 -12.10 1.65
N PHE A 294 2.56 -11.64 0.44
CA PHE A 294 3.91 -11.22 0.10
C PHE A 294 4.37 -10.04 0.95
N GLN A 295 3.54 -9.01 1.15
CA GLN A 295 3.90 -7.84 1.95
C GLN A 295 4.21 -8.22 3.40
N HIS A 296 3.45 -9.15 3.99
CA HIS A 296 3.78 -9.67 5.31
C HIS A 296 5.10 -10.44 5.30
N ARG A 297 5.31 -11.34 4.33
CA ARG A 297 6.58 -12.10 4.20
C ARG A 297 7.79 -11.19 4.01
N PHE A 298 7.64 -10.12 3.25
CA PHE A 298 8.69 -9.12 3.09
C PHE A 298 9.11 -8.52 4.45
N PHE A 299 8.17 -8.16 5.32
CA PHE A 299 8.47 -7.66 6.65
C PHE A 299 9.04 -8.73 7.59
N GLU A 300 8.63 -9.99 7.43
CA GLU A 300 9.22 -11.13 8.16
C GLU A 300 10.68 -11.35 7.75
N ASP A 301 10.99 -11.28 6.46
CA ASP A 301 12.37 -11.41 5.98
C ASP A 301 13.25 -10.26 6.52
N LEU A 302 12.73 -9.03 6.61
CA LEU A 302 13.43 -7.91 7.25
C LEU A 302 13.66 -8.14 8.75
N ALA A 303 12.66 -8.64 9.47
CA ALA A 303 12.81 -8.98 10.88
C ALA A 303 13.87 -10.07 11.07
N ALA A 304 13.87 -11.11 10.24
CA ALA A 304 14.86 -12.18 10.28
C ALA A 304 16.28 -11.68 9.99
N MET A 305 16.45 -10.78 9.01
CA MET A 305 17.75 -10.14 8.71
C MET A 305 18.27 -9.31 9.89
N ALA A 306 17.37 -8.69 10.65
CA ALA A 306 17.71 -7.95 11.86
C ALA A 306 17.87 -8.83 13.11
N GLY A 307 17.68 -10.15 13.01
CA GLY A 307 17.73 -11.07 14.14
C GLY A 307 16.57 -10.90 15.13
N LEU A 308 15.44 -10.40 14.66
CA LEU A 308 14.23 -10.13 15.45
C LEU A 308 13.21 -11.28 15.29
N PRO A 309 12.31 -11.49 16.28
CA PRO A 309 11.42 -12.64 16.29
C PRO A 309 10.36 -12.62 15.18
N GLY A 310 9.97 -11.44 14.69
CA GLY A 310 8.89 -11.32 13.73
C GLY A 310 7.51 -11.77 14.24
N MET A 311 6.60 -12.04 13.31
CA MET A 311 5.26 -12.60 13.52
C MET A 311 5.01 -13.78 12.57
N PRO A 312 5.78 -14.90 12.67
CA PRO A 312 5.82 -15.96 11.65
C PRO A 312 4.50 -16.72 11.47
N ASP A 313 3.62 -16.68 12.45
CA ASP A 313 2.30 -17.34 12.40
C ASP A 313 1.17 -16.43 11.87
N PHE A 314 1.47 -15.15 11.64
CA PHE A 314 0.50 -14.17 11.17
C PHE A 314 0.48 -14.12 9.63
N LEU A 315 -0.68 -13.92 9.02
CA LEU A 315 -0.91 -13.81 7.56
C LEU A 315 -0.21 -14.91 6.73
N ARG A 316 -0.10 -16.11 7.29
CA ARG A 316 0.46 -17.26 6.56
C ARG A 316 -0.40 -17.59 5.34
N ARG A 317 0.26 -17.99 4.25
CA ARG A 317 -0.37 -18.36 2.98
C ARG A 317 -1.58 -19.27 3.16
N GLU A 318 -1.41 -20.37 3.90
CA GLU A 318 -2.45 -21.38 4.15
C GLU A 318 -3.62 -20.80 4.97
N ALA A 319 -3.30 -20.02 6.01
CA ALA A 319 -4.30 -19.40 6.87
C ALA A 319 -5.12 -18.32 6.14
N VAL A 320 -4.49 -17.51 5.31
CA VAL A 320 -5.18 -16.51 4.47
C VAL A 320 -6.10 -17.20 3.47
N ALA A 321 -5.60 -18.25 2.77
CA ALA A 321 -6.40 -19.02 1.80
C ALA A 321 -7.60 -19.72 2.45
N GLU A 322 -7.41 -20.33 3.63
CA GLU A 322 -8.47 -20.99 4.39
C GLU A 322 -9.56 -19.99 4.82
N VAL A 323 -9.16 -18.88 5.43
CA VAL A 323 -10.11 -17.84 5.87
C VAL A 323 -10.87 -17.26 4.68
N TYR A 324 -10.16 -16.93 3.60
CA TYR A 324 -10.80 -16.40 2.38
C TYR A 324 -11.79 -17.39 1.78
N GLY A 325 -11.37 -18.65 1.59
CA GLY A 325 -12.22 -19.71 1.05
C GLY A 325 -13.47 -19.98 1.91
N SER A 326 -13.30 -19.98 3.25
CA SER A 326 -14.38 -20.17 4.20
C SER A 326 -15.42 -19.03 4.15
N LEU A 327 -14.99 -17.79 3.94
CA LEU A 327 -15.85 -16.61 3.92
C LEU A 327 -16.53 -16.41 2.56
N SER A 328 -15.81 -16.66 1.45
CA SER A 328 -16.29 -16.39 0.09
C SER A 328 -16.89 -17.60 -0.62
N GLY A 329 -16.57 -18.81 -0.18
CA GLY A 329 -16.86 -20.04 -0.91
C GLY A 329 -15.99 -20.27 -2.15
N HIS A 330 -15.02 -19.35 -2.42
CA HIS A 330 -14.09 -19.46 -3.55
C HIS A 330 -12.91 -20.38 -3.19
N GLN A 331 -12.57 -21.28 -4.09
CA GLN A 331 -11.37 -22.12 -3.94
C GLN A 331 -10.16 -21.35 -4.48
N VAL A 332 -9.31 -20.88 -3.59
CA VAL A 332 -8.06 -20.18 -3.96
C VAL A 332 -7.13 -21.13 -4.72
N ALA A 333 -6.62 -20.69 -5.85
CA ALA A 333 -5.74 -21.48 -6.72
C ALA A 333 -4.48 -20.70 -7.11
N ASP A 334 -3.45 -21.41 -7.54
CA ASP A 334 -2.19 -20.86 -8.10
C ASP A 334 -1.54 -19.75 -7.23
N LEU A 335 -1.75 -19.80 -5.91
CA LEU A 335 -1.35 -18.72 -5.00
C LEU A 335 0.16 -18.48 -5.01
N ASP A 336 0.98 -19.51 -5.27
CA ASP A 336 2.43 -19.35 -5.41
C ASP A 336 2.78 -18.44 -6.59
N PHE A 337 2.06 -18.55 -7.71
CA PHE A 337 2.22 -17.66 -8.86
C PHE A 337 1.93 -16.20 -8.44
N TYR A 338 0.81 -15.95 -7.76
CA TYR A 338 0.40 -14.60 -7.39
C TYR A 338 1.31 -13.98 -6.32
N ILE A 339 1.90 -14.79 -5.43
CA ILE A 339 2.88 -14.31 -4.44
C ILE A 339 4.21 -13.94 -5.15
N VAL A 340 4.68 -14.75 -6.10
CA VAL A 340 5.86 -14.40 -6.93
C VAL A 340 5.58 -13.15 -7.75
N TYR A 341 4.37 -13.04 -8.32
CA TYR A 341 3.98 -11.85 -9.07
C TYR A 341 3.91 -10.60 -8.18
N ALA A 342 3.43 -10.72 -6.96
CA ALA A 342 3.46 -9.64 -5.97
C ALA A 342 4.91 -9.22 -5.64
N ALA A 343 5.81 -10.19 -5.45
CA ALA A 343 7.24 -9.91 -5.23
C ALA A 343 7.87 -9.17 -6.42
N LEU A 344 7.54 -9.56 -7.65
CA LEU A 344 8.00 -8.86 -8.87
C LEU A 344 7.47 -7.43 -8.94
N ARG A 345 6.17 -7.22 -8.72
CA ARG A 345 5.56 -5.88 -8.69
C ARG A 345 6.24 -4.98 -7.66
N HIS A 346 6.44 -5.48 -6.46
CA HIS A 346 7.13 -4.76 -5.40
C HIS A 346 8.60 -4.50 -5.75
N ALA A 347 9.28 -5.41 -6.46
CA ALA A 347 10.64 -5.20 -6.95
C ALA A 347 10.71 -4.01 -7.91
N VAL A 348 9.77 -3.87 -8.84
CA VAL A 348 9.71 -2.73 -9.77
C VAL A 348 9.52 -1.41 -9.00
N ILE A 349 8.63 -1.39 -8.01
CA ILE A 349 8.41 -0.21 -7.16
C ILE A 349 9.68 0.15 -6.39
N MET A 350 10.30 -0.82 -5.70
CA MET A 350 11.54 -0.58 -4.94
C MET A 350 12.69 -0.12 -5.82
N PHE A 351 12.83 -0.73 -7.00
CA PHE A 351 13.81 -0.30 -8.00
C PHE A 351 13.62 1.18 -8.39
N ARG A 352 12.38 1.59 -8.63
CA ARG A 352 12.06 3.00 -8.94
C ARG A 352 12.31 3.93 -7.76
N VAL A 353 11.98 3.52 -6.52
CA VAL A 353 12.25 4.29 -5.30
C VAL A 353 13.75 4.53 -5.13
N GLN A 354 14.57 3.48 -5.31
CA GLN A 354 16.02 3.60 -5.22
C GLN A 354 16.62 4.42 -6.36
N SER A 355 16.13 4.26 -7.60
CA SER A 355 16.53 5.10 -8.74
C SER A 355 16.29 6.58 -8.45
N ARG A 356 15.18 6.90 -7.80
CA ARG A 356 14.87 8.26 -7.35
C ARG A 356 15.86 8.75 -6.28
N ALA A 357 16.20 7.92 -5.28
CA ALA A 357 17.17 8.27 -4.26
C ALA A 357 18.55 8.57 -4.88
N VAL A 358 18.97 7.77 -5.87
CA VAL A 358 20.19 8.03 -6.65
C VAL A 358 20.09 9.35 -7.41
N ALA A 359 18.96 9.63 -8.07
CA ALA A 359 18.75 10.87 -8.82
C ALA A 359 18.83 12.13 -7.93
N PHE A 360 18.43 12.01 -6.65
CA PHE A 360 18.55 13.09 -5.66
C PHE A 360 19.91 13.12 -4.94
N GLY A 361 20.85 12.21 -5.26
CA GLY A 361 22.14 12.11 -4.59
C GLY A 361 22.05 11.63 -3.13
N GLN A 362 20.95 10.97 -2.76
CA GLN A 362 20.71 10.37 -1.44
C GLN A 362 21.26 8.94 -1.34
N ALA A 363 21.52 8.31 -2.48
CA ALA A 363 22.12 6.99 -2.59
C ALA A 363 23.10 6.95 -3.76
N GLU A 364 24.05 6.00 -3.72
CA GLU A 364 24.93 5.70 -4.84
C GLU A 364 24.31 4.60 -5.71
N LEU A 365 24.55 4.66 -7.02
CA LEU A 365 24.14 3.59 -7.92
C LEU A 365 25.04 2.37 -7.66
N PRO A 366 24.49 1.20 -7.29
CA PRO A 366 25.28 0.00 -7.06
C PRO A 366 25.82 -0.57 -8.37
N ASP A 367 26.95 -1.31 -8.30
CA ASP A 367 27.53 -2.01 -9.45
C ASP A 367 26.56 -3.06 -10.02
N ASN A 368 25.81 -3.74 -9.17
CA ASN A 368 24.74 -4.65 -9.54
C ASN A 368 23.37 -3.97 -9.37
N PRO A 369 22.63 -3.67 -10.46
CA PRO A 369 21.32 -3.02 -10.37
C PRO A 369 20.28 -3.80 -9.53
N ASP A 370 20.43 -5.12 -9.38
CA ASP A 370 19.51 -5.94 -8.58
C ASP A 370 19.57 -5.58 -7.08
N GLU A 371 20.70 -5.01 -6.60
CA GLU A 371 20.84 -4.53 -5.22
C GLU A 371 19.97 -3.31 -4.90
N MET A 372 19.40 -2.66 -5.92
CA MET A 372 18.36 -1.63 -5.74
C MET A 372 17.01 -2.22 -5.26
N ILE A 373 16.87 -3.54 -5.29
CA ILE A 373 15.69 -4.27 -4.85
C ILE A 373 15.97 -4.82 -3.45
N LEU A 374 15.35 -4.26 -2.42
CA LEU A 374 15.64 -4.64 -1.03
C LEU A 374 15.46 -6.15 -0.76
N HIS A 375 14.51 -6.78 -1.45
CA HIS A 375 14.21 -8.22 -1.35
C HIS A 375 14.71 -9.04 -2.54
N HIS A 376 15.79 -8.62 -3.22
CA HIS A 376 16.31 -9.32 -4.40
C HIS A 376 16.61 -10.81 -4.14
N LYS A 377 17.18 -11.15 -2.97
CA LYS A 377 17.46 -12.56 -2.60
C LYS A 377 16.19 -13.39 -2.42
N THR A 378 15.14 -12.80 -1.85
CA THR A 378 13.83 -13.45 -1.72
C THR A 378 13.21 -13.70 -3.10
N LEU A 379 13.25 -12.71 -3.99
CA LEU A 379 12.75 -12.86 -5.36
C LEU A 379 13.56 -13.91 -6.13
N GLU A 380 14.91 -13.92 -6.05
CA GLU A 380 15.74 -14.98 -6.63
C GLU A 380 15.32 -16.37 -6.15
N ALA A 381 15.20 -16.55 -4.82
CA ALA A 381 14.81 -17.83 -4.24
C ALA A 381 13.41 -18.27 -4.67
N MET A 382 12.47 -17.33 -4.84
CA MET A 382 11.12 -17.59 -5.36
C MET A 382 11.19 -18.09 -6.81
N LEU A 383 11.96 -17.41 -7.68
CA LEU A 383 12.13 -17.78 -9.10
C LEU A 383 12.87 -19.12 -9.27
N ASP A 384 13.77 -19.46 -8.35
CA ASP A 384 14.48 -20.75 -8.31
C ASP A 384 13.65 -21.88 -7.69
N GLY A 385 12.50 -21.58 -7.10
CA GLY A 385 11.63 -22.55 -6.42
C GLY A 385 12.11 -22.98 -5.02
N THR A 386 13.19 -22.40 -4.50
CA THR A 386 13.79 -22.79 -3.21
C THR A 386 13.21 -22.05 -2.00
N TYR A 387 12.48 -20.97 -2.22
CA TYR A 387 11.92 -20.13 -1.15
C TYR A 387 10.97 -20.91 -0.22
N TRP A 388 10.05 -21.66 -0.80
CA TRP A 388 9.03 -22.39 -0.04
C TRP A 388 9.63 -23.55 0.78
N GLU A 389 10.66 -24.20 0.27
CA GLU A 389 11.40 -25.25 0.97
C GLU A 389 12.11 -24.71 2.21
N SER A 390 12.68 -23.51 2.11
CA SER A 390 13.35 -22.85 3.23
C SER A 390 12.39 -22.51 4.37
N LEU A 391 11.18 -22.06 4.06
CA LEU A 391 10.14 -21.76 5.05
C LEU A 391 9.64 -23.04 5.76
N ALA A 392 9.41 -24.13 5.04
CA ALA A 392 9.02 -25.40 5.61
C ALA A 392 10.07 -25.95 6.58
N THR A 393 11.35 -25.78 6.26
CA THR A 393 12.49 -26.23 7.10
C THR A 393 12.60 -25.37 8.37
N ALA A 394 12.41 -24.05 8.27
CA ALA A 394 12.46 -23.14 9.41
C ALA A 394 11.34 -23.47 10.43
N THR A 395 10.13 -23.77 9.96
CA THR A 395 8.99 -24.14 10.81
C THR A 395 9.24 -25.42 11.58
N LEU A 396 9.89 -26.41 10.98
CA LEU A 396 10.24 -27.68 11.65
C LEU A 396 11.33 -27.48 12.72
N THR A 397 12.26 -26.57 12.52
CA THR A 397 13.34 -26.27 13.47
C THR A 397 12.81 -25.54 14.71
N THR A 398 11.89 -24.59 14.55
CA THR A 398 11.25 -23.87 15.67
C THR A 398 10.34 -24.80 16.50
N ALA A 399 9.60 -25.70 15.86
CA ALA A 399 8.78 -26.70 16.57
C ALA A 399 9.64 -27.69 17.39
N SER A 400 10.84 -28.05 16.91
CA SER A 400 11.77 -28.94 17.59
C SER A 400 12.43 -28.30 18.81
N VAL A 401 12.70 -26.99 18.77
CA VAL A 401 13.27 -26.24 19.91
C VAL A 401 12.23 -26.06 21.02
N ALA A 402 10.98 -25.78 20.67
CA ALA A 402 9.87 -25.63 21.62
C ALA A 402 9.52 -26.93 22.38
N THR A 403 9.81 -28.11 21.81
CA THR A 403 9.58 -29.39 22.43
C THR A 403 10.79 -29.97 23.18
N GLY A 404 11.97 -29.36 23.04
CA GLY A 404 13.23 -29.82 23.63
C GLY A 404 13.49 -29.37 25.08
N ASP A 405 12.80 -28.34 25.55
CA ASP A 405 13.02 -27.75 26.89
C ASP A 405 12.05 -28.30 27.98
N ALA A 406 11.33 -29.34 27.67
CA ALA A 406 10.42 -30.04 28.62
C ALA A 406 10.93 -31.44 28.99
N ARG A 407 12.22 -31.57 29.37
CA ARG A 407 12.74 -32.80 30.01
C ARG A 407 13.67 -32.47 31.16
#